data_cf7c309d3f435981eb2fd3589887da40
#
_entry.id   cf7c309d3f435981eb2fd3589887da40
#
_cell.length_a   1.000
_cell.length_b   1.000
_cell.length_c   1.000
_cell.angle_alpha   90.00
_cell.angle_beta   90.00
_cell.angle_gamma   90.00
#
_symmetry.space_group_name_H-M   'P 1'
#
loop_
_entity.id
_entity.type
_entity.pdbx_description
1 polymer ?
#
loop_
_entity_poly.entity_id
_entity_poly.type
_entity_poly.pdbx_seq_one_letter_code
_entity_poly.pdbx_strand_id
1 'polypeptide(L)'
;MKKYVILVGAVDTPSTEDNYIGADVNFKVRQQVFDSREEAEKYLEEVLIPEDKANLEEWYGFNTEGYEPTVEIEIENDRDGCKRLVVYDKVDATEIKTNIYGTVEVDC
;
A
#
# COMPACT_ATOMS: atom_id res chain seq x y z
N MET A 1 -22.51 2.97 17.97
CA MET A 1 -21.55 1.85 18.01
C MET A 1 -20.33 2.19 17.19
N LYS A 2 -19.19 1.83 17.70
CA LYS A 2 -17.93 2.11 16.99
C LYS A 2 -17.62 0.98 16.02
N LYS A 3 -17.31 1.33 14.80
CA LYS A 3 -16.92 0.42 13.76
C LYS A 3 -15.57 0.83 13.19
N TYR A 4 -14.96 -0.03 12.42
CA TYR A 4 -13.65 0.22 11.84
C TYR A 4 -13.69 -0.01 10.35
N VAL A 5 -13.05 0.89 9.62
CA VAL A 5 -12.90 0.79 8.17
C VAL A 5 -11.42 0.86 7.81
N ILE A 6 -11.09 0.38 6.62
CA ILE A 6 -9.72 0.43 6.12
C ILE A 6 -9.57 1.61 5.18
N LEU A 7 -8.56 2.43 5.46
CA LEU A 7 -8.18 3.55 4.61
C LEU A 7 -6.97 3.12 3.79
N VAL A 8 -7.07 3.27 2.48
CA VAL A 8 -5.98 2.93 1.56
C VAL A 8 -5.55 4.19 0.85
N GLY A 9 -4.27 4.53 0.95
CA GLY A 9 -3.69 5.65 0.23
C GLY A 9 -2.65 5.15 -0.76
N ALA A 10 -2.57 5.79 -1.91
CA ALA A 10 -1.54 5.51 -2.89
C ALA A 10 -0.74 6.78 -3.13
N VAL A 11 0.58 6.64 -3.05
CA VAL A 11 1.51 7.76 -3.29
C VAL A 11 2.43 7.35 -4.43
N ASP A 12 2.37 8.09 -5.52
CA ASP A 12 3.32 7.91 -6.62
C ASP A 12 4.42 8.94 -6.44
N THR A 13 5.67 8.48 -6.48
CA THR A 13 6.80 9.38 -6.35
C THR A 13 6.90 10.25 -7.60
N PRO A 14 6.85 11.57 -7.45
CA PRO A 14 6.92 12.47 -8.60
C PRO A 14 8.28 12.43 -9.26
N SER A 15 8.30 12.70 -10.56
CA SER A 15 9.54 12.86 -11.29
C SER A 15 10.31 14.04 -10.75
N THR A 16 11.62 13.89 -10.56
CA THR A 16 12.46 14.96 -10.05
C THR A 16 12.80 16.02 -11.10
N GLU A 17 12.38 15.79 -12.34
CA GLU A 17 12.78 16.67 -13.44
C GLU A 17 11.96 17.94 -13.56
N ASP A 18 10.79 18.00 -12.95
CA ASP A 18 9.80 19.03 -13.27
C ASP A 18 9.46 19.99 -12.14
N ASN A 19 10.30 20.27 -11.23
CA ASN A 19 9.96 21.15 -10.12
C ASN A 19 8.61 20.83 -9.48
N TYR A 20 8.20 19.61 -9.57
CA TYR A 20 6.93 19.17 -9.04
C TYR A 20 7.00 19.17 -7.52
N ILE A 21 6.08 19.91 -6.91
CA ILE A 21 6.06 20.06 -5.47
C ILE A 21 4.94 19.20 -4.90
N GLY A 22 5.30 18.06 -4.36
CA GLY A 22 4.35 17.17 -3.72
C GLY A 22 4.04 15.94 -4.56
N ALA A 23 3.69 14.89 -3.87
CA ALA A 23 3.25 13.64 -4.48
C ALA A 23 1.72 13.66 -4.61
N ASP A 24 1.21 13.03 -5.66
CA ASP A 24 -0.21 12.79 -5.76
C ASP A 24 -0.59 11.72 -4.75
N VAL A 25 -1.39 12.09 -3.78
CA VAL A 25 -1.86 11.17 -2.75
C VAL A 25 -3.36 11.00 -2.91
N ASN A 26 -3.77 9.78 -3.20
CA ASN A 26 -5.17 9.42 -3.32
C ASN A 26 -5.55 8.49 -2.19
N PHE A 27 -6.46 8.91 -1.34
CA PHE A 27 -6.97 8.09 -0.25
C PHE A 27 -8.38 7.62 -0.56
N LYS A 28 -8.63 6.35 -0.32
CA LYS A 28 -9.95 5.76 -0.46
C LYS A 28 -10.28 4.97 0.80
N VAL A 29 -11.52 5.11 1.24
CA VAL A 29 -12.05 4.32 2.33
C VAL A 29 -12.70 3.07 1.73
N ARG A 30 -12.27 1.90 2.19
CA ARG A 30 -12.91 0.65 1.77
C ARG A 30 -14.29 0.58 2.38
N GLN A 31 -15.25 0.10 1.63
CA GLN A 31 -16.64 0.05 2.08
C GLN A 31 -16.91 -1.00 3.16
N GLN A 32 -16.01 -1.96 3.28
CA GLN A 32 -16.18 -3.01 4.26
C GLN A 32 -15.99 -2.48 5.68
N VAL A 33 -16.91 -2.85 6.55
CA VAL A 33 -16.94 -2.38 7.94
C VAL A 33 -16.67 -3.54 8.87
N PHE A 34 -15.84 -3.32 9.88
CA PHE A 34 -15.45 -4.34 10.86
C PHE A 34 -15.91 -3.94 12.26
N ASP A 35 -16.21 -4.94 13.07
CA ASP A 35 -16.66 -4.72 14.43
C ASP A 35 -15.54 -4.37 15.41
N SER A 36 -14.31 -4.72 15.07
CA SER A 36 -13.14 -4.40 15.89
C SER A 36 -11.96 -4.02 15.03
N ARG A 37 -11.02 -3.29 15.64
CA ARG A 37 -9.77 -2.94 14.96
C ARG A 37 -8.97 -4.20 14.62
N GLU A 38 -9.00 -5.18 15.51
CA GLU A 38 -8.26 -6.43 15.30
C GLU A 38 -8.76 -7.17 14.06
N GLU A 39 -10.06 -7.20 13.84
CA GLU A 39 -10.64 -7.80 12.64
C GLU A 39 -10.23 -7.04 11.37
N ALA A 40 -10.24 -5.71 11.44
CA ALA A 40 -9.83 -4.88 10.31
C ALA A 40 -8.35 -5.08 9.98
N GLU A 41 -7.49 -5.11 11.00
CA GLU A 41 -6.07 -5.34 10.80
C GLU A 41 -5.78 -6.74 10.26
N LYS A 42 -6.50 -7.73 10.73
CA LYS A 42 -6.36 -9.10 10.26
C LYS A 42 -6.72 -9.20 8.78
N TYR A 43 -7.83 -8.60 8.38
CA TYR A 43 -8.23 -8.57 6.98
C TYR A 43 -7.18 -7.85 6.13
N LEU A 44 -6.67 -6.75 6.63
CA LEU A 44 -5.63 -5.98 5.96
C LEU A 44 -4.38 -6.83 5.71
N GLU A 45 -3.91 -7.52 6.73
CA GLU A 45 -2.68 -8.32 6.65
C GLU A 45 -2.84 -9.62 5.87
N GLU A 46 -3.99 -10.28 5.99
CA GLU A 46 -4.19 -11.59 5.40
C GLU A 46 -4.80 -11.56 3.99
N VAL A 47 -5.52 -10.52 3.67
CA VAL A 47 -6.27 -10.45 2.41
C VAL A 47 -5.83 -9.27 1.55
N LEU A 48 -5.94 -8.05 2.06
CA LEU A 48 -5.76 -6.85 1.25
C LEU A 48 -4.32 -6.64 0.80
N ILE A 49 -3.37 -6.66 1.71
CA ILE A 49 -1.97 -6.46 1.38
C ILE A 49 -1.43 -7.56 0.48
N PRO A 50 -1.68 -8.86 0.77
CA PRO A 50 -1.25 -9.91 -0.15
C PRO A 50 -1.84 -9.79 -1.55
N GLU A 51 -3.09 -9.40 -1.66
CA GLU A 51 -3.74 -9.19 -2.96
C GLU A 51 -3.09 -8.04 -3.72
N ASP A 52 -2.89 -6.91 -3.07
CA ASP A 52 -2.25 -5.76 -3.70
C ASP A 52 -0.80 -6.03 -4.07
N LYS A 53 -0.09 -6.76 -3.21
CA LYS A 53 1.28 -7.17 -3.51
C LYS A 53 1.33 -8.06 -4.75
N ALA A 54 0.43 -9.03 -4.85
CA ALA A 54 0.35 -9.92 -6.01
C ALA A 54 0.06 -9.13 -7.30
N ASN A 55 -0.81 -8.14 -7.22
CA ASN A 55 -1.11 -7.29 -8.37
C ASN A 55 0.10 -6.46 -8.81
N LEU A 56 0.87 -5.95 -7.86
CA LEU A 56 2.09 -5.22 -8.16
C LEU A 56 3.17 -6.14 -8.74
N GLU A 57 3.30 -7.34 -8.21
CA GLU A 57 4.24 -8.33 -8.74
C GLU A 57 3.90 -8.68 -10.19
N GLU A 58 2.63 -8.84 -10.50
CA GLU A 58 2.20 -9.09 -11.87
C GLU A 58 2.47 -7.88 -12.76
N TRP A 59 2.17 -6.68 -12.29
CA TRP A 59 2.40 -5.44 -13.04
C TRP A 59 3.87 -5.26 -13.40
N TYR A 60 4.78 -5.57 -12.48
CA TYR A 60 6.21 -5.42 -12.70
C TYR A 60 6.87 -6.67 -13.30
N GLY A 61 6.09 -7.67 -13.67
CA GLY A 61 6.58 -8.82 -14.41
C GLY A 61 7.24 -9.90 -13.54
N PHE A 62 6.96 -9.96 -12.27
CA PHE A 62 7.55 -10.97 -11.38
C PHE A 62 7.17 -12.39 -11.77
N ASN A 63 6.00 -12.56 -12.36
CA ASN A 63 5.49 -13.87 -12.75
C ASN A 63 5.81 -14.23 -14.21
N THR A 64 6.60 -13.42 -14.88
CA THR A 64 6.96 -13.66 -16.28
C THR A 64 8.25 -14.46 -16.35
N GLU A 65 8.18 -15.63 -16.97
CA GLU A 65 9.35 -16.49 -17.12
C GLU A 65 10.43 -15.82 -17.98
N GLY A 66 11.67 -15.86 -17.52
CA GLY A 66 12.78 -15.23 -18.21
C GLY A 66 12.91 -13.73 -18.00
N TYR A 67 12.02 -13.13 -17.24
CA TYR A 67 12.07 -11.72 -16.91
C TYR A 67 12.59 -11.52 -15.49
N GLU A 68 13.60 -10.67 -15.35
CA GLU A 68 14.11 -10.32 -14.03
C GLU A 68 13.62 -8.92 -13.65
N PRO A 69 12.78 -8.78 -12.62
CA PRO A 69 12.25 -7.48 -12.23
C PRO A 69 13.36 -6.54 -11.77
N THR A 70 13.22 -5.27 -12.11
CA THR A 70 14.16 -4.23 -11.71
C THR A 70 13.76 -3.58 -10.38
N VAL A 71 12.69 -4.05 -9.78
CA VAL A 71 12.15 -3.49 -8.53
C VAL A 71 11.99 -4.57 -7.47
N GLU A 72 11.97 -4.13 -6.22
CA GLU A 72 11.65 -4.97 -5.07
C GLU A 72 10.41 -4.42 -4.40
N ILE A 73 9.59 -5.31 -3.88
CA ILE A 73 8.35 -4.94 -3.18
C ILE A 73 8.49 -5.39 -1.74
N GLU A 74 8.36 -4.45 -0.81
CA GLU A 74 8.49 -4.74 0.62
C GLU A 74 7.28 -4.23 1.39
N ILE A 75 6.95 -4.96 2.45
CA ILE A 75 5.90 -4.56 3.39
C ILE A 75 6.61 -3.97 4.60
N GLU A 76 6.28 -2.72 4.93
CA GLU A 76 6.84 -2.04 6.07
C GLU A 76 5.76 -1.71 7.08
N ASN A 77 6.10 -1.82 8.36
CA ASN A 77 5.22 -1.39 9.44
C ASN A 77 5.53 0.07 9.77
N ASP A 78 4.51 0.89 9.71
CA ASP A 78 4.60 2.27 10.12
C ASP A 78 4.04 2.42 11.52
N ARG A 79 4.05 3.63 12.04
CA ARG A 79 3.54 3.93 13.37
C ARG A 79 2.03 3.74 13.46
N ASP A 80 1.55 3.47 14.67
CA ASP A 80 0.12 3.48 15.00
C ASP A 80 -0.73 2.50 14.20
N GLY A 81 -0.16 1.35 13.87
CA GLY A 81 -0.88 0.29 13.18
C GLY A 81 -1.03 0.51 11.68
N CYS A 82 -0.38 1.50 11.14
CA CYS A 82 -0.33 1.71 9.70
C CYS A 82 0.73 0.81 9.06
N LYS A 83 0.44 0.38 7.84
CA LYS A 83 1.38 -0.44 7.07
C LYS A 83 1.59 0.19 5.71
N ARG A 84 2.77 -0.05 5.14
CA ARG A 84 3.09 0.43 3.81
C ARG A 84 3.55 -0.71 2.93
N LEU A 85 3.10 -0.69 1.70
CA LEU A 85 3.58 -1.60 0.67
C LEU A 85 4.39 -0.74 -0.30
N VAL A 86 5.71 -0.94 -0.31
CA VAL A 86 6.63 -0.05 -1.01
C VAL A 86 7.33 -0.77 -2.13
N VAL A 87 7.37 -0.13 -3.28
CA VAL A 87 8.12 -0.61 -4.46
C VAL A 87 9.40 0.20 -4.56
N TYR A 88 10.53 -0.48 -4.50
CA TYR A 88 11.86 0.13 -4.57
C TYR A 88 12.56 -0.25 -5.88
N ASP A 89 13.30 0.70 -6.42
CA ASP A 89 14.22 0.40 -7.50
C ASP A 89 15.43 -0.37 -6.94
N LYS A 90 15.79 -1.48 -7.57
CA LYS A 90 16.91 -2.32 -7.11
C LYS A 90 18.27 -1.66 -7.23
N VAL A 91 18.42 -0.74 -8.16
CA VAL A 91 19.72 -0.13 -8.45
C VAL A 91 20.08 0.92 -7.43
N ASP A 92 19.17 1.84 -7.15
CA ASP A 92 19.46 2.96 -6.26
C ASP A 92 18.62 2.99 -4.99
N ALA A 93 17.79 1.98 -4.76
CA ALA A 93 16.90 1.85 -3.60
C ALA A 93 15.92 3.01 -3.44
N THR A 94 15.58 3.67 -4.53
CA THR A 94 14.61 4.77 -4.51
C THR A 94 13.20 4.24 -4.48
N GLU A 95 12.33 4.84 -3.67
CA GLU A 95 10.92 4.50 -3.66
C GLU A 95 10.25 4.97 -4.95
N ILE A 96 9.60 4.04 -5.65
CA ILE A 96 8.88 4.33 -6.88
C ILE A 96 7.40 4.54 -6.60
N LYS A 97 6.84 3.69 -5.75
CA LYS A 97 5.42 3.72 -5.43
C LYS A 97 5.20 3.22 -4.01
N THR A 98 4.28 3.85 -3.30
CA THR A 98 3.94 3.45 -1.94
C THR A 98 2.43 3.40 -1.79
N ASN A 99 1.93 2.27 -1.29
CA ASN A 99 0.56 2.16 -0.83
C ASN A 99 0.58 2.20 0.70
N ILE A 100 -0.28 3.03 1.27
CA ILE A 100 -0.37 3.21 2.72
C ILE A 100 -1.71 2.66 3.18
N TYR A 101 -1.67 1.85 4.24
CA TYR A 101 -2.86 1.20 4.78
C TYR A 101 -3.03 1.54 6.24
N GLY A 102 -4.24 1.82 6.64
CA GLY A 102 -4.54 2.08 8.03
C GLY A 102 -5.97 1.71 8.37
N THR A 103 -6.25 1.59 9.65
CA THR A 103 -7.60 1.37 10.14
C THR A 103 -8.11 2.65 10.78
N VAL A 104 -9.37 2.98 10.52
CA VAL A 104 -9.98 4.20 11.05
C VAL A 104 -11.25 3.82 11.79
N GLU A 105 -11.41 4.37 12.98
CA GLU A 105 -12.62 4.20 13.76
C GLU A 105 -13.69 5.16 13.25
N VAL A 106 -14.86 4.63 13.01
CA VAL A 106 -16.01 5.42 12.60
C VAL A 106 -17.18 5.17 13.54
N ASP A 107 -18.01 6.18 13.72
CA ASP A 107 -19.19 6.09 14.55
C ASP A 107 -20.40 5.83 13.66
N CYS A 108 -21.05 4.71 13.91
CA CYS A 108 -22.22 4.32 13.13
C CYS A 108 -23.49 4.34 13.97
#